data_3e3dd9bd5674eacaaf430e30ef213ab4
#
_entry.id   3e3dd9bd5674eacaaf430e30ef213ab4
#
_cell.length_a   1.000
_cell.length_b   1.000
_cell.length_c   1.000
_cell.angle_alpha   90.00
_cell.angle_beta   90.00
_cell.angle_gamma   90.00
#
_symmetry.space_group_name_H-M   'P 1'
#
loop_
_entity.id
_entity.type
_entity.pdbx_description
1 polymer ?
#
loop_
_entity_poly.entity_id
_entity_poly.type
_entity_poly.pdbx_seq_one_letter_code
_entity_poly.pdbx_strand_id
1 'polypeptide(L)'
;RRPAFRHLSGQVVTQQAITGAALPERDRWILVGGGLAGMAWFYIGLLHPWDLAHSFMVGAPIGRDFVNFWLGGHLALQDRLDLLIDPQGYNALIAQMFGHNPLDEFVFSYPPHALMFLLPFGAMPFGAAVLLWTALNLYCVFRAVELMRGRLELAALACLGPAVLMMVVYGHFDGFLALLATFVLMEGHRQPR
;
A
#
# COMPACT_ATOMS: atom_id res chain seq x y z
N ARG A 1 -7.28 -67.17 2.01
CA ARG A 1 -8.33 -66.12 1.74
C ARG A 1 -7.67 -64.76 1.96
N ARG A 2 -7.41 -64.02 0.89
CA ARG A 2 -6.89 -62.63 0.93
C ARG A 2 -8.09 -61.68 0.88
N PRO A 3 -8.14 -60.64 1.71
CA PRO A 3 -9.20 -59.63 1.57
C PRO A 3 -8.96 -58.76 0.34
N ALA A 4 -10.02 -58.57 -0.44
CA ALA A 4 -10.03 -57.71 -1.61
C ALA A 4 -9.96 -56.23 -1.15
N PHE A 5 -8.90 -55.52 -1.52
CA PHE A 5 -8.83 -54.06 -1.40
C PHE A 5 -9.81 -53.46 -2.40
N ARG A 6 -10.90 -52.90 -1.90
CA ARG A 6 -11.76 -52.02 -2.68
C ARG A 6 -10.98 -50.75 -3.03
N HIS A 7 -10.70 -50.56 -4.30
CA HIS A 7 -10.30 -49.28 -4.85
C HIS A 7 -11.42 -48.26 -4.58
N LEU A 8 -11.19 -47.36 -3.60
CA LEU A 8 -11.95 -46.12 -3.53
C LEU A 8 -11.55 -45.31 -4.75
N SER A 9 -12.45 -45.24 -5.73
CA SER A 9 -12.36 -44.36 -6.87
C SER A 9 -12.26 -42.92 -6.34
N GLY A 10 -11.03 -42.37 -6.45
CA GLY A 10 -10.82 -40.94 -6.14
C GLY A 10 -11.79 -40.12 -6.98
N GLN A 11 -12.71 -39.49 -6.30
CA GLN A 11 -13.45 -38.36 -6.90
C GLN A 11 -12.40 -37.35 -7.33
N VAL A 12 -12.17 -37.27 -8.65
CA VAL A 12 -11.53 -36.14 -9.25
C VAL A 12 -12.39 -34.92 -8.88
N VAL A 13 -12.01 -34.24 -7.82
CA VAL A 13 -12.57 -32.93 -7.52
C VAL A 13 -12.22 -32.06 -8.72
N THR A 14 -13.16 -31.99 -9.64
CA THR A 14 -13.02 -31.22 -10.85
C THR A 14 -12.69 -29.78 -10.46
N GLN A 15 -11.60 -29.29 -10.96
CA GLN A 15 -11.08 -27.93 -10.83
C GLN A 15 -12.07 -26.83 -11.30
N GLN A 16 -13.28 -27.22 -11.70
CA GLN A 16 -14.40 -26.36 -12.09
C GLN A 16 -15.11 -25.65 -10.92
N ALA A 17 -14.84 -26.03 -9.66
CA ALA A 17 -15.49 -25.39 -8.50
C ALA A 17 -14.87 -24.03 -8.11
N ILE A 18 -13.78 -23.60 -8.74
CA ILE A 18 -13.10 -22.31 -8.43
C ILE A 18 -13.31 -21.26 -9.54
N THR A 19 -13.94 -21.60 -10.64
CA THR A 19 -14.50 -20.57 -11.51
C THR A 19 -15.75 -20.05 -10.83
N GLY A 20 -15.55 -19.09 -9.90
CA GLY A 20 -16.64 -18.42 -9.23
C GLY A 20 -17.64 -17.97 -10.29
N ALA A 21 -18.89 -18.40 -10.15
CA ALA A 21 -19.98 -18.04 -11.05
C ALA A 21 -19.86 -16.54 -11.31
N ALA A 22 -19.71 -16.16 -12.59
CA ALA A 22 -19.63 -14.75 -12.94
C ALA A 22 -20.89 -14.08 -12.39
N LEU A 23 -20.70 -13.08 -11.54
CA LEU A 23 -21.82 -12.33 -11.00
C LEU A 23 -22.73 -11.86 -12.14
N PRO A 24 -24.06 -11.92 -11.97
CA PRO A 24 -24.99 -11.34 -12.91
C PRO A 24 -24.58 -9.92 -13.29
N GLU A 25 -24.78 -9.53 -14.53
CA GLU A 25 -24.31 -8.22 -15.02
C GLU A 25 -24.86 -7.07 -14.16
N ARG A 26 -26.10 -7.16 -13.75
CA ARG A 26 -26.74 -6.21 -12.84
C ARG A 26 -25.96 -6.05 -11.52
N ASP A 27 -25.57 -7.16 -10.91
CA ASP A 27 -24.88 -7.14 -9.60
C ASP A 27 -23.46 -6.57 -9.73
N ARG A 28 -22.81 -6.81 -10.90
CA ARG A 28 -21.53 -6.19 -11.23
C ARG A 28 -21.63 -4.67 -11.29
N TRP A 29 -22.67 -4.14 -11.92
CA TRP A 29 -22.91 -2.70 -12.02
C TRP A 29 -23.28 -2.09 -10.65
N ILE A 30 -24.02 -2.81 -9.81
CA ILE A 30 -24.31 -2.38 -8.43
C ILE A 30 -23.02 -2.30 -7.63
N LEU A 31 -22.13 -3.29 -7.72
CA LEU A 31 -20.84 -3.28 -7.01
C LEU A 31 -19.93 -2.15 -7.51
N VAL A 32 -19.84 -1.96 -8.84
CA VAL A 32 -19.05 -0.88 -9.41
C VAL A 32 -19.62 0.48 -9.01
N GLY A 33 -20.92 0.68 -9.15
CA GLY A 33 -21.58 1.94 -8.79
C GLY A 33 -21.50 2.23 -7.30
N GLY A 34 -21.73 1.23 -6.44
CA GLY A 34 -21.56 1.34 -5.00
C GLY A 34 -20.14 1.64 -4.59
N GLY A 35 -19.16 0.98 -5.21
CA GLY A 35 -17.73 1.24 -5.01
C GLY A 35 -17.34 2.68 -5.39
N LEU A 36 -17.77 3.14 -6.56
CA LEU A 36 -17.54 4.50 -7.02
C LEU A 36 -18.20 5.55 -6.13
N ALA A 37 -19.45 5.30 -5.69
CA ALA A 37 -20.15 6.19 -4.77
C ALA A 37 -19.47 6.23 -3.39
N GLY A 38 -19.05 5.08 -2.88
CA GLY A 38 -18.29 5.00 -1.64
C GLY A 38 -16.95 5.72 -1.73
N MET A 39 -16.25 5.57 -2.86
CA MET A 39 -15.02 6.31 -3.13
C MET A 39 -15.26 7.82 -3.20
N ALA A 40 -16.27 8.26 -3.96
CA ALA A 40 -16.62 9.67 -4.06
C ALA A 40 -16.95 10.26 -2.68
N TRP A 41 -17.75 9.55 -1.89
CA TRP A 41 -18.08 9.94 -0.52
C TRP A 41 -16.83 10.04 0.36
N PHE A 42 -15.95 9.04 0.29
CA PHE A 42 -14.71 9.03 1.04
C PHE A 42 -13.78 10.17 0.62
N TYR A 43 -13.61 10.42 -0.69
CA TYR A 43 -12.82 11.54 -1.21
C TYR A 43 -13.38 12.89 -0.76
N ILE A 44 -14.69 13.08 -0.85
CA ILE A 44 -15.34 14.32 -0.42
C ILE A 44 -15.17 14.52 1.09
N GLY A 45 -15.33 13.45 1.89
CA GLY A 45 -15.21 13.50 3.34
C GLY A 45 -13.77 13.70 3.82
N LEU A 46 -12.78 13.11 3.12
CA LEU A 46 -11.39 13.17 3.52
C LEU A 46 -10.67 14.42 2.99
N LEU A 47 -10.92 14.77 1.73
CA LEU A 47 -10.16 15.82 1.05
C LEU A 47 -10.74 17.21 1.21
N HIS A 48 -11.99 17.34 1.66
CA HIS A 48 -12.65 18.64 1.76
C HIS A 48 -12.19 19.56 0.60
N PRO A 49 -12.52 19.23 -0.67
CA PRO A 49 -11.91 19.88 -1.84
C PRO A 49 -12.10 21.39 -1.90
N TRP A 50 -13.02 21.93 -1.08
CA TRP A 50 -13.26 23.35 -0.88
C TRP A 50 -12.35 24.01 0.17
N ASP A 51 -11.59 23.21 0.95
CA ASP A 51 -10.65 23.71 1.95
C ASP A 51 -9.39 22.82 1.99
N LEU A 52 -8.59 22.95 0.94
CA LEU A 52 -7.34 22.19 0.78
C LEU A 52 -6.32 22.49 1.89
N ALA A 53 -6.42 23.64 2.55
CA ALA A 53 -5.51 24.01 3.63
C ALA A 53 -5.76 23.19 4.91
N HIS A 54 -7.01 22.73 5.13
CA HIS A 54 -7.39 21.90 6.28
C HIS A 54 -7.64 20.43 5.93
N SER A 55 -7.51 20.06 4.66
CA SER A 55 -7.99 18.78 4.14
C SER A 55 -7.16 17.57 4.49
N PHE A 56 -5.99 17.73 5.05
CA PHE A 56 -5.19 16.58 5.46
C PHE A 56 -5.21 16.43 6.96
N MET A 57 -6.22 15.71 7.48
CA MET A 57 -6.29 15.24 8.85
C MET A 57 -5.69 16.26 9.85
N VAL A 58 -6.32 17.45 9.91
CA VAL A 58 -5.94 18.48 10.88
C VAL A 58 -4.46 18.85 10.77
N GLY A 59 -4.01 19.19 9.55
CA GLY A 59 -2.69 19.76 9.34
C GLY A 59 -1.53 18.78 9.14
N ALA A 60 -1.80 17.48 8.96
CA ALA A 60 -0.74 16.53 8.61
C ALA A 60 -0.30 16.70 7.15
N PRO A 61 1.00 16.70 6.81
CA PRO A 61 1.47 16.74 5.45
C PRO A 61 1.02 15.51 4.66
N ILE A 62 0.82 15.69 3.35
CA ILE A 62 0.62 14.54 2.44
C ILE A 62 1.81 13.59 2.60
N GLY A 63 1.53 12.29 2.72
CA GLY A 63 2.57 11.32 2.99
C GLY A 63 3.04 11.33 4.44
N ARG A 64 2.12 11.53 5.37
CA ARG A 64 2.39 11.60 6.81
C ARG A 64 3.38 10.53 7.28
N ASP A 65 3.14 9.27 6.93
CA ASP A 65 4.01 8.18 7.37
C ASP A 65 5.28 8.10 6.51
N PHE A 66 5.20 8.60 5.28
CA PHE A 66 6.37 8.74 4.41
C PHE A 66 7.39 9.75 4.94
N VAL A 67 6.97 10.73 5.75
CA VAL A 67 7.90 11.63 6.45
C VAL A 67 8.94 10.82 7.22
N ASN A 68 8.54 9.77 7.94
CA ASN A 68 9.46 8.90 8.66
C ASN A 68 10.46 8.20 7.73
N PHE A 69 9.99 7.70 6.58
CA PHE A 69 10.86 7.06 5.60
C PHE A 69 11.87 8.04 5.03
N TRP A 70 11.36 9.18 4.55
CA TRP A 70 12.19 10.22 3.95
C TRP A 70 13.19 10.80 4.94
N LEU A 71 12.73 11.18 6.14
CA LEU A 71 13.57 11.80 7.16
C LEU A 71 14.64 10.82 7.67
N GLY A 72 14.29 9.52 7.84
CA GLY A 72 15.26 8.50 8.18
C GLY A 72 16.41 8.41 7.17
N GLY A 73 16.08 8.35 5.87
CA GLY A 73 17.09 8.38 4.81
C GLY A 73 17.88 9.69 4.76
N HIS A 74 17.20 10.82 4.97
CA HIS A 74 17.81 12.14 4.96
C HIS A 74 18.83 12.34 6.09
N LEU A 75 18.47 11.94 7.32
CA LEU A 75 19.36 11.99 8.47
C LEU A 75 20.53 11.03 8.34
N ALA A 76 20.31 9.85 7.77
CA ALA A 76 21.39 8.90 7.51
C ALA A 76 22.43 9.45 6.53
N LEU A 77 22.01 10.21 5.52
CA LEU A 77 22.93 10.87 4.57
C LEU A 77 23.71 12.04 5.20
N GLN A 78 23.17 12.62 6.29
CA GLN A 78 23.81 13.71 7.03
C GLN A 78 24.65 13.23 8.22
N ASP A 79 24.78 11.93 8.38
CA ASP A 79 25.45 11.30 9.56
C ASP A 79 24.84 11.73 10.91
N ARG A 80 23.51 11.95 10.92
CA ARG A 80 22.74 12.39 12.09
C ARG A 80 21.80 11.29 12.60
N LEU A 81 22.33 10.08 12.73
CA LEU A 81 21.57 8.92 13.21
C LEU A 81 21.16 9.03 14.68
N ASP A 82 21.83 9.87 15.45
CA ASP A 82 21.50 10.22 16.82
C ASP A 82 20.06 10.71 16.97
N LEU A 83 19.57 11.49 16.02
CA LEU A 83 18.20 12.00 16.03
C LEU A 83 17.14 10.90 15.82
N LEU A 84 17.48 9.80 15.19
CA LEU A 84 16.52 8.70 15.02
C LEU A 84 16.16 8.00 16.33
N ILE A 85 17.02 8.11 17.34
CA ILE A 85 16.82 7.53 18.67
C ILE A 85 16.49 8.59 19.73
N ASP A 86 16.43 9.87 19.34
CA ASP A 86 15.98 10.99 20.17
C ASP A 86 14.58 11.45 19.74
N PRO A 87 13.49 10.98 20.38
CA PRO A 87 12.14 11.37 19.99
C PRO A 87 11.88 12.87 20.06
N GLN A 88 12.48 13.57 21.01
CA GLN A 88 12.26 15.01 21.18
C GLN A 88 12.93 15.81 20.07
N GLY A 89 14.20 15.54 19.78
CA GLY A 89 14.94 16.16 18.69
C GLY A 89 14.33 15.83 17.33
N TYR A 90 13.88 14.59 17.13
CA TYR A 90 13.21 14.14 15.91
C TYR A 90 11.91 14.91 15.64
N ASN A 91 11.04 15.01 16.66
CA ASN A 91 9.76 15.74 16.52
C ASN A 91 9.96 17.25 16.37
N ALA A 92 10.95 17.84 17.07
CA ALA A 92 11.31 19.23 16.88
C ALA A 92 11.77 19.53 15.45
N LEU A 93 12.54 18.62 14.85
CA LEU A 93 12.99 18.73 13.46
C LEU A 93 11.81 18.65 12.49
N ILE A 94 10.87 17.72 12.68
CA ILE A 94 9.65 17.63 11.87
C ILE A 94 8.86 18.93 11.96
N ALA A 95 8.63 19.45 13.17
CA ALA A 95 7.93 20.72 13.38
C ALA A 95 8.63 21.90 12.69
N GLN A 96 9.96 21.93 12.71
CA GLN A 96 10.74 22.95 12.01
C GLN A 96 10.60 22.85 10.49
N MET A 97 10.62 21.64 9.93
CA MET A 97 10.58 21.43 8.47
C MET A 97 9.20 21.61 7.86
N PHE A 98 8.14 21.25 8.59
CA PHE A 98 6.77 21.25 8.10
C PHE A 98 5.87 22.31 8.76
N GLY A 99 6.43 23.18 9.60
CA GLY A 99 5.73 24.28 10.26
C GLY A 99 5.02 23.90 11.57
N HIS A 100 4.67 22.64 11.74
CA HIS A 100 4.13 22.07 12.97
C HIS A 100 4.27 20.54 12.94
N ASN A 101 4.21 19.91 14.11
CA ASN A 101 4.12 18.46 14.21
C ASN A 101 2.66 18.10 14.55
N PRO A 102 1.90 17.54 13.59
CA PRO A 102 0.48 17.21 13.81
C PRO A 102 0.28 16.00 14.71
N LEU A 103 1.35 15.24 14.94
CA LEU A 103 1.36 14.09 15.82
C LEU A 103 2.39 14.37 16.89
N ASP A 104 1.96 14.47 18.12
CA ASP A 104 2.82 14.84 19.25
C ASP A 104 4.00 13.88 19.46
N GLU A 105 4.01 12.70 18.83
CA GLU A 105 5.04 11.69 18.98
C GLU A 105 5.30 10.87 17.71
N PHE A 106 6.11 11.38 16.79
CA PHE A 106 6.74 10.55 15.78
C PHE A 106 7.96 9.84 16.38
N VAL A 107 8.08 8.55 16.09
CA VAL A 107 9.26 7.75 16.44
C VAL A 107 9.71 7.01 15.19
N PHE A 108 11.01 6.99 14.92
CA PHE A 108 11.56 6.16 13.86
C PHE A 108 11.52 4.69 14.29
N SER A 109 10.53 3.96 13.78
CA SER A 109 10.22 2.58 14.22
C SER A 109 10.77 1.50 13.30
N TYR A 110 11.63 1.87 12.34
CA TYR A 110 12.11 0.94 11.33
C TYR A 110 13.48 0.37 11.69
N PRO A 111 13.76 -0.89 11.32
CA PRO A 111 15.07 -1.49 11.58
C PRO A 111 16.16 -0.80 10.76
N PRO A 112 17.41 -0.74 11.23
CA PRO A 112 18.50 0.01 10.60
C PRO A 112 18.74 -0.34 9.12
N HIS A 113 18.52 -1.59 8.73
CA HIS A 113 18.70 -2.02 7.33
C HIS A 113 17.67 -1.38 6.37
N ALA A 114 16.52 -0.92 6.88
CA ALA A 114 15.55 -0.18 6.08
C ALA A 114 16.13 1.12 5.54
N LEU A 115 17.07 1.75 6.27
CA LEU A 115 17.72 2.98 5.84
C LEU A 115 18.39 2.83 4.47
N MET A 116 18.95 1.66 4.14
CA MET A 116 19.56 1.43 2.82
C MET A 116 18.58 1.65 1.66
N PHE A 117 17.30 1.27 1.85
CA PHE A 117 16.24 1.48 0.87
C PHE A 117 15.72 2.92 0.88
N LEU A 118 15.89 3.63 1.99
CA LEU A 118 15.38 4.98 2.16
C LEU A 118 16.38 6.07 1.71
N LEU A 119 17.67 5.76 1.62
CA LEU A 119 18.72 6.70 1.19
C LEU A 119 18.37 7.43 -0.13
N PRO A 120 17.92 6.74 -1.20
CA PRO A 120 17.62 7.43 -2.46
C PRO A 120 16.52 8.49 -2.30
N PHE A 121 15.53 8.22 -1.46
CA PHE A 121 14.45 9.17 -1.17
C PHE A 121 14.91 10.31 -0.27
N GLY A 122 15.74 10.01 0.73
CA GLY A 122 16.34 11.01 1.63
C GLY A 122 17.27 12.00 0.92
N ALA A 123 17.85 11.60 -0.23
CA ALA A 123 18.66 12.45 -1.07
C ALA A 123 17.87 13.47 -1.90
N MET A 124 16.54 13.31 -2.00
CA MET A 124 15.65 14.12 -2.82
C MET A 124 14.92 15.16 -1.95
N PRO A 125 14.47 16.29 -2.53
CA PRO A 125 13.50 17.16 -1.86
C PRO A 125 12.22 16.36 -1.52
N PHE A 126 11.63 16.62 -0.35
CA PHE A 126 10.47 15.86 0.16
C PHE A 126 9.34 15.70 -0.88
N GLY A 127 8.95 16.80 -1.55
CA GLY A 127 7.89 16.77 -2.56
C GLY A 127 8.18 15.82 -3.73
N ALA A 128 9.43 15.79 -4.22
CA ALA A 128 9.84 14.87 -5.28
C ALA A 128 9.88 13.42 -4.78
N ALA A 129 10.37 13.23 -3.56
CA ALA A 129 10.46 11.91 -2.94
C ALA A 129 9.07 11.29 -2.72
N VAL A 130 8.10 12.05 -2.19
CA VAL A 130 6.72 11.55 -1.96
C VAL A 130 6.01 11.25 -3.27
N LEU A 131 6.22 12.04 -4.32
CA LEU A 131 5.64 11.76 -5.64
C LEU A 131 6.20 10.47 -6.23
N LEU A 132 7.53 10.29 -6.17
CA LEU A 132 8.17 9.06 -6.65
C LEU A 132 7.71 7.84 -5.84
N TRP A 133 7.66 7.96 -4.51
CA TRP A 133 7.18 6.92 -3.62
C TRP A 133 5.75 6.49 -3.95
N THR A 134 4.85 7.47 -4.12
CA THR A 134 3.46 7.24 -4.50
C THR A 134 3.36 6.55 -5.85
N ALA A 135 4.10 7.02 -6.85
CA ALA A 135 4.10 6.43 -8.19
C ALA A 135 4.60 4.97 -8.17
N LEU A 136 5.65 4.67 -7.41
CA LEU A 136 6.17 3.31 -7.26
C LEU A 136 5.16 2.40 -6.56
N ASN A 137 4.50 2.87 -5.50
CA ASN A 137 3.47 2.10 -4.80
C ASN A 137 2.25 1.82 -5.71
N LEU A 138 1.76 2.82 -6.43
CA LEU A 138 0.67 2.65 -7.40
C LEU A 138 1.06 1.66 -8.50
N TYR A 139 2.27 1.76 -9.03
CA TYR A 139 2.80 0.80 -10.00
C TYR A 139 2.82 -0.62 -9.43
N CYS A 140 3.25 -0.80 -8.17
CA CYS A 140 3.27 -2.11 -7.52
C CYS A 140 1.86 -2.69 -7.35
N VAL A 141 0.87 -1.88 -6.93
CA VAL A 141 -0.54 -2.31 -6.86
C VAL A 141 -1.05 -2.72 -8.25
N PHE A 142 -0.83 -1.88 -9.25
CA PHE A 142 -1.23 -2.15 -10.63
C PHE A 142 -0.64 -3.48 -11.10
N ARG A 143 0.65 -3.70 -10.93
CA ARG A 143 1.34 -4.93 -11.32
C ARG A 143 0.86 -6.15 -10.54
N ALA A 144 0.60 -6.02 -9.24
CA ALA A 144 0.07 -7.11 -8.43
C ALA A 144 -1.28 -7.60 -8.97
N VAL A 145 -2.21 -6.69 -9.24
CA VAL A 145 -3.54 -7.04 -9.75
C VAL A 145 -3.48 -7.59 -11.18
N GLU A 146 -2.67 -6.98 -12.04
CA GLU A 146 -2.44 -7.45 -13.41
C GLU A 146 -1.91 -8.89 -13.42
N LEU A 147 -0.89 -9.19 -12.61
CA LEU A 147 -0.30 -10.53 -12.51
C LEU A 147 -1.32 -11.58 -12.01
N MET A 148 -2.19 -11.19 -11.06
CA MET A 148 -3.20 -12.10 -10.51
C MET A 148 -4.39 -12.32 -11.45
N ARG A 149 -4.80 -11.33 -12.20
CA ARG A 149 -6.06 -11.32 -12.95
C ARG A 149 -5.89 -11.25 -14.46
N GLY A 150 -4.72 -10.84 -14.95
CA GLY A 150 -4.43 -10.69 -16.38
C GLY A 150 -5.28 -9.62 -17.08
N ARG A 151 -5.90 -8.69 -16.34
CA ARG A 151 -6.82 -7.67 -16.85
C ARG A 151 -6.40 -6.30 -16.42
N LEU A 152 -6.02 -5.47 -17.39
CA LEU A 152 -5.55 -4.10 -17.17
C LEU A 152 -6.62 -3.20 -16.54
N GLU A 153 -7.89 -3.40 -16.95
CA GLU A 153 -9.01 -2.59 -16.43
C GLU A 153 -9.20 -2.81 -14.93
N LEU A 154 -9.07 -4.06 -14.47
CA LEU A 154 -9.17 -4.36 -13.04
C LEU A 154 -7.98 -3.81 -12.24
N ALA A 155 -6.78 -3.83 -12.84
CA ALA A 155 -5.61 -3.24 -12.24
C ALA A 155 -5.74 -1.71 -12.09
N ALA A 156 -6.25 -1.04 -13.13
CA ALA A 156 -6.52 0.40 -13.07
C ALA A 156 -7.60 0.75 -12.04
N LEU A 157 -8.70 -0.02 -12.00
CA LEU A 157 -9.75 0.19 -11.00
C LEU A 157 -9.27 -0.04 -9.57
N ALA A 158 -8.39 -1.03 -9.35
CA ALA A 158 -7.82 -1.28 -8.03
C ALA A 158 -7.00 -0.08 -7.52
N CYS A 159 -6.28 0.62 -8.40
CA CYS A 159 -5.55 1.83 -8.05
C CYS A 159 -6.45 2.99 -7.60
N LEU A 160 -7.73 2.95 -7.92
CA LEU A 160 -8.73 3.93 -7.48
C LEU A 160 -9.46 3.49 -6.20
N GLY A 161 -9.14 2.33 -5.66
CA GLY A 161 -9.80 1.79 -4.46
C GLY A 161 -9.49 2.60 -3.19
N PRO A 162 -10.43 2.63 -2.20
CA PRO A 162 -10.23 3.37 -0.96
C PRO A 162 -8.97 2.99 -0.19
N ALA A 163 -8.60 1.70 -0.19
CA ALA A 163 -7.37 1.23 0.46
C ALA A 163 -6.12 1.82 -0.19
N VAL A 164 -6.10 1.90 -1.53
CA VAL A 164 -4.98 2.51 -2.27
C VAL A 164 -4.94 4.02 -2.05
N LEU A 165 -6.11 4.67 -1.96
CA LEU A 165 -6.16 6.07 -1.59
C LEU A 165 -5.53 6.34 -0.23
N MET A 166 -5.88 5.53 0.79
CA MET A 166 -5.27 5.64 2.11
C MET A 166 -3.76 5.44 2.06
N MET A 167 -3.29 4.46 1.30
CA MET A 167 -1.85 4.25 1.05
C MET A 167 -1.20 5.51 0.47
N VAL A 168 -1.83 6.16 -0.51
CA VAL A 168 -1.31 7.39 -1.14
C VAL A 168 -1.30 8.56 -0.15
N VAL A 169 -2.41 8.77 0.56
CA VAL A 169 -2.56 9.89 1.51
C VAL A 169 -1.56 9.77 2.67
N TYR A 170 -1.43 8.58 3.25
CA TYR A 170 -0.50 8.38 4.38
C TYR A 170 0.94 8.10 3.94
N GLY A 171 1.15 7.72 2.69
CA GLY A 171 2.47 7.34 2.19
C GLY A 171 2.95 5.98 2.67
N HIS A 172 2.01 5.04 2.86
CA HIS A 172 2.33 3.66 3.25
C HIS A 172 3.06 2.91 2.14
N PHE A 173 3.68 1.78 2.49
CA PHE A 173 4.40 0.89 1.56
C PHE A 173 3.59 -0.35 1.15
N ASP A 174 2.28 -0.31 1.30
CA ASP A 174 1.38 -1.45 1.07
C ASP A 174 1.40 -1.95 -0.38
N GLY A 175 1.71 -1.07 -1.34
CA GLY A 175 1.89 -1.44 -2.74
C GLY A 175 3.04 -2.43 -2.94
N PHE A 176 4.18 -2.19 -2.30
CA PHE A 176 5.33 -3.10 -2.35
C PHE A 176 4.98 -4.46 -1.73
N LEU A 177 4.26 -4.45 -0.59
CA LEU A 177 3.81 -5.68 0.07
C LEU A 177 2.83 -6.47 -0.79
N ALA A 178 1.88 -5.78 -1.45
CA ALA A 178 0.93 -6.42 -2.36
C ALA A 178 1.64 -7.11 -3.52
N LEU A 179 2.63 -6.48 -4.13
CA LEU A 179 3.41 -7.07 -5.22
C LEU A 179 4.25 -8.25 -4.74
N LEU A 180 4.94 -8.10 -3.60
CA LEU A 180 5.73 -9.18 -3.01
C LEU A 180 4.86 -10.41 -2.67
N ALA A 181 3.72 -10.19 -2.01
CA ALA A 181 2.77 -11.25 -1.69
C ALA A 181 2.26 -11.97 -2.96
N THR A 182 2.01 -11.21 -4.04
CA THR A 182 1.61 -11.78 -5.32
C THR A 182 2.68 -12.72 -5.88
N PHE A 183 3.96 -12.32 -5.86
CA PHE A 183 5.06 -13.17 -6.32
C PHE A 183 5.18 -14.45 -5.47
N VAL A 184 5.09 -14.34 -4.15
CA VAL A 184 5.16 -15.50 -3.25
C VAL A 184 4.03 -16.49 -3.53
N LEU A 185 2.80 -15.99 -3.71
CA LEU A 185 1.64 -16.83 -4.04
C LEU A 185 1.79 -17.51 -5.40
N MET A 186 2.25 -16.79 -6.42
CA MET A 186 2.46 -17.33 -7.75
C MET A 186 3.53 -18.41 -7.76
N GLU A 187 4.64 -18.22 -7.04
CA GLU A 187 5.73 -19.19 -6.94
C GLU A 187 5.28 -20.45 -6.16
N GLY A 188 4.53 -20.26 -5.07
CA GLY A 188 3.97 -21.38 -4.30
C GLY A 188 3.03 -22.28 -5.13
N HIS A 189 2.34 -21.69 -6.12
CA HIS A 189 1.50 -22.46 -7.05
C HIS A 189 2.28 -23.17 -8.16
N ARG A 190 3.51 -22.78 -8.46
CA ARG A 190 4.36 -23.40 -9.49
C ARG A 190 5.10 -24.63 -9.00
N GLN A 191 5.28 -24.80 -7.69
CA GLN A 191 5.98 -25.96 -7.13
C GLN A 191 4.97 -27.11 -6.92
N PRO A 192 5.02 -28.18 -7.72
CA PRO A 192 4.24 -29.38 -7.46
C PRO A 192 4.73 -30.00 -6.15
N ARG A 193 3.81 -30.27 -5.24
CA ARG A 193 4.05 -31.06 -4.02
C ARG A 193 4.23 -32.53 -4.37
#